data_8da623265a6bebfaf842b0bddfd5ce24
#
_entry.id   8da623265a6bebfaf842b0bddfd5ce24
#
_cell.length_a   1.000
_cell.length_b   1.000
_cell.length_c   1.000
_cell.angle_alpha   90.00
_cell.angle_beta   90.00
_cell.angle_gamma   90.00
#
_symmetry.space_group_name_H-M   'P 1'
#
loop_
_entity.id
_entity.type
_entity.pdbx_description
1 polymer ?
#
loop_
_entity_poly.entity_id
_entity_poly.type
_entity_poly.pdbx_seq_one_letter_code
_entity_poly.pdbx_strand_id
1 'polypeptide(L)'
;VGMNEACLNAKWLRKDLTTKEGQEFTKNVLNFMRNKLSDYQELYGDLYNLEATPAESTSYRLAKHDKKRYPDIITASKEDETPYYTNSSHLPVSFTEDVFTALDIQDELQTLYTSGTVFHTYLGQRMPSWQACAALVRKIAENYKLPYYSISPTYSVCSEHGYIDGEAFTCPICG
;
A
#
# COMPACT_ATOMS: atom_id res chain seq x y z
N VAL A 1 1.71 -2.39 9.74
CA VAL A 1 2.02 -3.40 8.73
C VAL A 1 0.92 -4.44 8.73
N GLY A 2 0.41 -4.82 7.54
CA GLY A 2 -0.47 -5.98 7.40
C GLY A 2 -1.93 -5.76 7.81
N MET A 3 -2.51 -4.58 7.62
CA MET A 3 -3.93 -4.37 7.94
C MET A 3 -4.83 -5.24 7.06
N ASN A 4 -4.50 -5.41 5.79
CA ASN A 4 -5.22 -6.29 4.88
C ASN A 4 -5.25 -7.74 5.39
N GLU A 5 -4.09 -8.27 5.80
CA GLU A 5 -3.96 -9.62 6.36
C GLU A 5 -4.59 -9.73 7.75
N ALA A 6 -4.58 -8.66 8.55
CA ALA A 6 -5.30 -8.63 9.82
C ALA A 6 -6.81 -8.82 9.60
N CYS A 7 -7.39 -8.13 8.61
CA CYS A 7 -8.79 -8.30 8.22
C CYS A 7 -9.09 -9.74 7.77
N LEU A 8 -8.21 -10.34 6.95
CA LEU A 8 -8.35 -11.72 6.46
C LEU A 8 -8.22 -12.77 7.57
N ASN A 9 -7.32 -12.56 8.54
CA ASN A 9 -7.08 -13.50 9.63
C ASN A 9 -8.08 -13.36 10.79
N ALA A 10 -8.76 -12.22 10.90
CA ALA A 10 -9.81 -12.02 11.90
C ALA A 10 -10.99 -12.97 11.64
N LYS A 11 -11.16 -14.01 12.49
CA LYS A 11 -12.16 -15.09 12.28
C LYS A 11 -13.59 -14.60 12.14
N TRP A 12 -13.90 -13.49 12.79
CA TRP A 12 -15.22 -12.86 12.75
C TRP A 12 -15.44 -11.91 11.56
N LEU A 13 -14.38 -11.52 10.84
CA LEU A 13 -14.44 -10.66 9.66
C LEU A 13 -14.23 -11.44 8.36
N ARG A 14 -13.04 -12.02 8.17
CA ARG A 14 -12.66 -12.80 6.96
C ARG A 14 -12.89 -12.06 5.65
N LYS A 15 -12.70 -10.76 5.65
CA LYS A 15 -12.86 -9.84 4.52
C LYS A 15 -11.61 -8.98 4.39
N ASP A 16 -11.15 -8.75 3.18
CA ASP A 16 -9.99 -7.90 2.90
C ASP A 16 -10.37 -6.40 2.75
N LEU A 17 -9.39 -5.55 2.49
CA LEU A 17 -9.57 -4.11 2.32
C LEU A 17 -10.32 -3.73 1.03
N THR A 18 -10.57 -4.66 0.11
CA THR A 18 -11.37 -4.40 -1.09
C THR A 18 -12.86 -4.35 -0.78
N THR A 19 -13.27 -4.89 0.38
CA THR A 19 -14.66 -4.95 0.83
C THR A 19 -15.02 -3.78 1.75
N LYS A 20 -16.29 -3.39 1.75
CA LYS A 20 -16.79 -2.33 2.65
C LYS A 20 -16.59 -2.67 4.13
N GLU A 21 -16.77 -3.92 4.50
CA GLU A 21 -16.59 -4.41 5.87
C GLU A 21 -15.12 -4.32 6.32
N GLY A 22 -14.18 -4.70 5.44
CA GLY A 22 -12.74 -4.55 5.70
C GLY A 22 -12.31 -3.09 5.83
N GLN A 23 -12.83 -2.21 4.97
CA GLN A 23 -12.59 -0.77 5.03
C GLN A 23 -13.14 -0.16 6.32
N GLU A 24 -14.37 -0.49 6.69
CA GLU A 24 -15.00 0.01 7.91
C GLU A 24 -14.26 -0.43 9.18
N PHE A 25 -13.88 -1.70 9.25
CA PHE A 25 -13.04 -2.18 10.34
C PHE A 25 -11.72 -1.42 10.42
N THR A 26 -11.06 -1.22 9.28
CA THR A 26 -9.79 -0.49 9.22
C THR A 26 -9.93 0.96 9.65
N LYS A 27 -10.99 1.67 9.21
CA LYS A 27 -11.30 3.03 9.68
C LYS A 27 -11.49 3.06 11.20
N ASN A 28 -12.22 2.11 11.76
CA ASN A 28 -12.45 2.03 13.18
C ASN A 28 -11.13 1.82 13.96
N VAL A 29 -10.25 0.94 13.48
CA VAL A 29 -8.92 0.74 14.08
C VAL A 29 -8.07 2.00 14.01
N LEU A 30 -7.98 2.64 12.85
CA LEU A 30 -7.18 3.86 12.68
C LEU A 30 -7.70 5.02 13.53
N ASN A 31 -9.01 5.20 13.59
CA ASN A 31 -9.61 6.22 14.45
C ASN A 31 -9.40 5.93 15.95
N PHE A 32 -9.49 4.66 16.35
CA PHE A 32 -9.16 4.27 17.73
C PHE A 32 -7.70 4.61 18.07
N MET A 33 -6.76 4.28 17.17
CA MET A 33 -5.35 4.61 17.36
C MET A 33 -5.12 6.13 17.46
N ARG A 34 -5.75 6.92 16.57
CA ARG A 34 -5.67 8.40 16.62
C ARG A 34 -6.16 8.96 17.95
N ASN A 35 -7.31 8.49 18.41
CA ASN A 35 -7.88 8.92 19.69
C ASN A 35 -6.94 8.57 20.86
N LYS A 36 -6.35 7.37 20.84
CA LYS A 36 -5.36 6.96 21.86
C LYS A 36 -4.10 7.82 21.83
N LEU A 37 -3.62 8.24 20.67
CA LEU A 37 -2.49 9.17 20.60
C LEU A 37 -2.84 10.55 21.18
N SER A 38 -4.06 11.03 20.98
CA SER A 38 -4.54 12.26 21.63
C SER A 38 -4.60 12.12 23.18
N ASP A 39 -5.13 10.98 23.66
CA ASP A 39 -5.13 10.68 25.10
C ASP A 39 -3.70 10.68 25.67
N TYR A 40 -2.73 10.12 24.93
CA TYR A 40 -1.32 10.09 25.36
C TYR A 40 -0.66 11.47 25.32
N GLN A 41 -1.00 12.32 24.33
CA GLN A 41 -0.52 13.71 24.29
C GLN A 41 -1.00 14.49 25.52
N GLU A 42 -2.25 14.30 25.93
CA GLU A 42 -2.79 14.93 27.16
C GLU A 42 -2.14 14.37 28.42
N LEU A 43 -1.90 13.07 28.47
CA LEU A 43 -1.36 12.39 29.66
C LEU A 43 0.12 12.65 29.87
N TYR A 44 0.92 12.63 28.81
CA TYR A 44 2.38 12.69 28.91
C TYR A 44 2.98 14.04 28.49
N GLY A 45 2.21 14.88 27.81
CA GLY A 45 2.68 16.19 27.33
C GLY A 45 3.60 16.11 26.08
N ASP A 46 3.77 14.91 25.50
CA ASP A 46 4.57 14.68 24.32
C ASP A 46 3.72 14.71 23.04
N LEU A 47 4.35 14.96 21.88
CA LEU A 47 3.69 14.90 20.59
C LEU A 47 3.80 13.49 19.99
N TYR A 48 2.69 12.95 19.52
CA TYR A 48 2.61 11.63 18.89
C TYR A 48 1.99 11.72 17.50
N ASN A 49 2.52 10.94 16.56
CA ASN A 49 2.01 10.82 15.20
C ASN A 49 1.57 9.38 14.90
N LEU A 50 0.55 9.22 14.06
CA LEU A 50 0.20 7.94 13.46
C LEU A 50 0.80 7.88 12.07
N GLU A 51 1.82 7.06 11.89
CA GLU A 51 2.57 6.93 10.64
C GLU A 51 2.23 5.63 9.90
N ALA A 52 2.09 5.73 8.58
CA ALA A 52 2.03 4.58 7.68
C ALA A 52 3.44 4.19 7.21
N THR A 53 4.18 3.51 8.07
CA THR A 53 5.57 3.09 7.79
C THR A 53 5.62 2.05 6.65
N PRO A 54 6.48 2.20 5.62
CA PRO A 54 6.65 1.24 4.53
C PRO A 54 7.06 -0.16 4.99
N ALA A 55 7.90 -0.29 6.00
CA ALA A 55 8.26 -1.54 6.70
C ALA A 55 8.74 -2.69 5.78
N GLU A 56 9.33 -2.39 4.63
CA GLU A 56 9.72 -3.29 3.54
C GLU A 56 10.31 -4.64 4.01
N SER A 57 11.57 -4.68 4.41
CA SER A 57 12.23 -5.92 4.90
C SER A 57 11.58 -6.47 6.17
N THR A 58 11.02 -5.61 7.01
CA THR A 58 10.34 -6.01 8.24
C THR A 58 9.04 -6.77 7.93
N SER A 59 8.29 -6.40 6.88
CA SER A 59 7.08 -7.10 6.48
C SER A 59 7.35 -8.55 6.10
N TYR A 60 8.43 -8.82 5.37
CA TYR A 60 8.89 -10.17 5.05
C TYR A 60 9.32 -10.94 6.30
N ARG A 61 10.13 -10.30 7.15
CA ARG A 61 10.63 -10.93 8.36
C ARG A 61 9.49 -11.35 9.31
N LEU A 62 8.53 -10.46 9.55
CA LEU A 62 7.38 -10.76 10.41
C LEU A 62 6.53 -11.88 9.82
N ALA A 63 6.16 -11.80 8.55
CA ALA A 63 5.36 -12.82 7.89
C ALA A 63 6.05 -14.20 7.89
N LYS A 64 7.36 -14.25 7.67
CA LYS A 64 8.16 -15.49 7.73
C LYS A 64 8.16 -16.11 9.13
N HIS A 65 8.29 -15.31 10.17
CA HIS A 65 8.22 -15.77 11.56
C HIS A 65 6.83 -16.27 11.92
N ASP A 66 5.80 -15.54 11.50
CA ASP A 66 4.41 -15.89 11.79
C ASP A 66 3.99 -17.16 11.04
N LYS A 67 4.35 -17.32 9.76
CA LYS A 67 4.11 -18.59 9.02
C LYS A 67 4.75 -19.79 9.70
N LYS A 68 5.94 -19.62 10.28
CA LYS A 68 6.64 -20.67 11.00
C LYS A 68 5.93 -21.08 12.30
N ARG A 69 5.35 -20.09 12.99
CA ARG A 69 4.64 -20.26 14.26
C ARG A 69 3.17 -20.63 14.09
N TYR A 70 2.57 -20.12 13.03
CA TYR A 70 1.16 -20.28 12.68
C TYR A 70 1.04 -20.62 11.18
N PRO A 71 1.16 -21.91 10.79
CA PRO A 71 1.20 -22.33 9.39
C PRO A 71 -0.02 -21.87 8.57
N ASP A 72 -1.19 -21.78 9.20
CA ASP A 72 -2.46 -21.41 8.57
C ASP A 72 -2.66 -19.89 8.44
N ILE A 73 -1.71 -19.07 8.90
CA ILE A 73 -1.86 -17.60 8.82
C ILE A 73 -1.87 -17.15 7.35
N ILE A 74 -2.79 -16.27 7.02
CA ILE A 74 -2.90 -15.71 5.67
C ILE A 74 -1.88 -14.56 5.54
N THR A 75 -1.08 -14.61 4.49
CA THR A 75 -0.12 -13.58 4.09
C THR A 75 -0.46 -13.07 2.70
N ALA A 76 0.15 -11.97 2.25
CA ALA A 76 -0.10 -11.39 0.94
C ALA A 76 0.49 -12.19 -0.24
N SER A 77 1.50 -13.04 0.03
CA SER A 77 2.16 -13.88 -0.97
C SER A 77 1.32 -15.07 -1.41
N LYS A 78 1.57 -15.56 -2.62
CA LYS A 78 1.09 -16.87 -3.08
C LYS A 78 1.78 -18.00 -2.32
N GLU A 79 1.23 -19.21 -2.42
CA GLU A 79 1.66 -20.38 -1.61
C GLU A 79 3.16 -20.71 -1.73
N ASP A 80 3.72 -20.56 -2.94
CA ASP A 80 5.14 -20.89 -3.23
C ASP A 80 6.09 -19.67 -3.18
N GLU A 81 5.60 -18.51 -2.77
CA GLU A 81 6.39 -17.28 -2.73
C GLU A 81 6.85 -16.96 -1.30
N THR A 82 7.88 -16.14 -1.17
CA THR A 82 8.32 -15.63 0.14
C THR A 82 7.18 -14.86 0.82
N PRO A 83 6.75 -15.26 2.02
CA PRO A 83 5.63 -14.61 2.70
C PRO A 83 5.96 -13.18 3.08
N TYR A 84 4.99 -12.28 2.88
CA TYR A 84 5.05 -10.88 3.32
C TYR A 84 3.68 -10.38 3.75
N TYR A 85 3.66 -9.27 4.48
CA TYR A 85 2.46 -8.50 4.80
C TYR A 85 2.37 -7.25 3.95
N THR A 86 1.18 -6.87 3.52
CA THR A 86 0.98 -5.57 2.85
C THR A 86 1.41 -4.42 3.75
N ASN A 87 1.88 -3.35 3.12
CA ASN A 87 2.28 -2.16 3.82
C ASN A 87 1.06 -1.50 4.49
N SER A 88 1.19 -1.16 5.76
CA SER A 88 0.19 -0.39 6.54
C SER A 88 -1.27 -0.80 6.26
N SER A 89 -2.10 0.11 5.76
CA SER A 89 -3.47 -0.14 5.29
C SER A 89 -3.60 -0.05 3.77
N HIS A 90 -2.53 -0.33 3.03
CA HIS A 90 -2.54 -0.36 1.58
C HIS A 90 -3.32 -1.57 1.02
N LEU A 91 -3.82 -1.41 -0.18
CA LEU A 91 -4.32 -2.52 -0.98
C LEU A 91 -3.18 -3.44 -1.41
N PRO A 92 -3.44 -4.74 -1.60
CA PRO A 92 -2.48 -5.62 -2.27
C PRO A 92 -2.07 -5.05 -3.64
N VAL A 93 -0.78 -5.13 -3.97
CA VAL A 93 -0.21 -4.52 -5.20
C VAL A 93 -0.92 -5.01 -6.47
N SER A 94 -1.38 -6.25 -6.49
CA SER A 94 -2.07 -6.87 -7.64
C SER A 94 -3.59 -6.73 -7.61
N PHE A 95 -4.15 -5.87 -6.74
CA PHE A 95 -5.60 -5.79 -6.59
C PHE A 95 -6.33 -5.31 -7.85
N THR A 96 -5.86 -4.24 -8.48
CA THR A 96 -6.49 -3.66 -9.67
C THR A 96 -5.48 -2.90 -10.50
N GLU A 97 -5.71 -2.88 -11.81
CA GLU A 97 -5.00 -2.03 -12.77
C GLU A 97 -5.69 -0.65 -12.92
N ASP A 98 -6.91 -0.49 -12.41
CA ASP A 98 -7.61 0.79 -12.42
C ASP A 98 -7.21 1.65 -11.22
N VAL A 99 -6.46 2.69 -11.51
CA VAL A 99 -5.94 3.66 -10.54
C VAL A 99 -7.05 4.33 -9.73
N PHE A 100 -8.17 4.67 -10.37
CA PHE A 100 -9.25 5.41 -9.70
C PHE A 100 -10.01 4.53 -8.73
N THR A 101 -10.23 3.26 -9.05
CA THR A 101 -10.78 2.28 -8.10
C THR A 101 -9.90 2.13 -6.86
N ALA A 102 -8.58 2.07 -7.04
CA ALA A 102 -7.64 2.01 -5.91
C ALA A 102 -7.64 3.32 -5.09
N LEU A 103 -7.69 4.48 -5.75
CA LEU A 103 -7.75 5.78 -5.11
C LEU A 103 -9.03 5.95 -4.28
N ASP A 104 -10.19 5.55 -4.79
CA ASP A 104 -11.47 5.63 -4.10
C ASP A 104 -11.47 4.86 -2.77
N ILE A 105 -10.78 3.72 -2.72
CA ILE A 105 -10.62 2.92 -1.50
C ILE A 105 -9.59 3.54 -0.56
N GLN A 106 -8.45 3.97 -1.11
CA GLN A 106 -7.30 4.39 -0.31
C GLN A 106 -7.42 5.82 0.23
N ASP A 107 -8.16 6.71 -0.43
CA ASP A 107 -8.25 8.11 -0.01
C ASP A 107 -8.77 8.25 1.41
N GLU A 108 -9.83 7.55 1.76
CA GLU A 108 -10.40 7.58 3.12
C GLU A 108 -9.49 6.93 4.17
N LEU A 109 -8.73 5.90 3.82
CA LEU A 109 -7.84 5.20 4.74
C LEU A 109 -6.53 5.96 4.95
N GLN A 110 -5.93 6.45 3.86
CA GLN A 110 -4.65 7.15 3.89
C GLN A 110 -4.73 8.50 4.61
N THR A 111 -5.87 9.19 4.52
CA THR A 111 -6.11 10.48 5.20
C THR A 111 -6.33 10.34 6.71
N LEU A 112 -6.48 9.13 7.24
CA LEU A 112 -6.54 8.89 8.68
C LEU A 112 -5.16 8.85 9.35
N TYR A 113 -4.08 8.70 8.60
CA TYR A 113 -2.72 8.87 9.12
C TYR A 113 -2.40 10.35 9.32
N THR A 114 -1.60 10.65 10.33
CA THR A 114 -1.15 12.01 10.62
C THR A 114 0.26 12.29 10.11
N SER A 115 0.94 11.26 9.62
CA SER A 115 2.30 11.33 9.08
C SER A 115 2.59 10.13 8.18
N GLY A 116 3.58 10.27 7.29
CA GLY A 116 4.30 9.19 6.62
C GLY A 116 3.48 8.29 5.67
N THR A 117 2.31 8.72 5.19
CA THR A 117 1.56 7.92 4.23
C THR A 117 1.92 8.27 2.79
N VAL A 118 1.93 7.28 1.91
CA VAL A 118 2.14 7.44 0.47
C VAL A 118 1.29 6.45 -0.31
N PHE A 119 0.69 6.91 -1.39
CA PHE A 119 0.00 6.04 -2.34
C PHE A 119 0.86 5.86 -3.59
N HIS A 120 1.31 4.63 -3.85
CA HIS A 120 2.05 4.27 -5.05
C HIS A 120 1.10 3.79 -6.14
N THR A 121 1.04 4.56 -7.23
CA THR A 121 0.28 4.19 -8.42
C THR A 121 1.17 3.49 -9.42
N TYR A 122 1.00 2.19 -9.58
CA TYR A 122 1.68 1.42 -10.62
C TYR A 122 0.78 1.35 -11.85
N LEU A 123 1.27 1.93 -12.95
CA LEU A 123 0.54 1.97 -14.20
C LEU A 123 0.92 0.77 -15.03
N GLY A 124 0.39 -0.30 -15.17
CA GLY A 124 0.80 -1.48 -15.97
C GLY A 124 1.27 -1.19 -17.42
N GLN A 125 1.46 0.07 -17.78
CA GLN A 125 1.89 0.53 -19.09
C GLN A 125 2.68 1.84 -19.04
N ARG A 126 3.39 2.14 -20.13
CA ARG A 126 4.09 3.42 -20.31
C ARG A 126 3.08 4.56 -20.45
N MET A 127 3.38 5.71 -19.85
CA MET A 127 2.62 6.94 -20.09
C MET A 127 2.77 7.39 -21.55
N PRO A 128 1.66 7.66 -22.26
CA PRO A 128 1.72 8.05 -23.67
C PRO A 128 2.40 9.39 -23.91
N SER A 129 2.36 10.29 -22.92
CA SER A 129 3.00 11.61 -23.00
C SER A 129 3.12 12.25 -21.61
N TRP A 130 3.98 13.26 -21.47
CA TRP A 130 4.07 14.05 -20.25
C TRP A 130 2.77 14.82 -19.95
N GLN A 131 2.01 15.23 -20.99
CA GLN A 131 0.72 15.88 -20.82
C GLN A 131 -0.31 14.94 -20.18
N ALA A 132 -0.33 13.68 -20.57
CA ALA A 132 -1.18 12.66 -19.96
C ALA A 132 -0.81 12.45 -18.49
N CYS A 133 0.48 12.41 -18.17
CA CYS A 133 0.95 12.33 -16.79
C CYS A 133 0.52 13.57 -15.98
N ALA A 134 0.72 14.75 -16.50
CA ALA A 134 0.32 15.99 -15.86
C ALA A 134 -1.20 16.07 -15.62
N ALA A 135 -2.00 15.59 -16.58
CA ALA A 135 -3.46 15.54 -16.45
C ALA A 135 -3.89 14.55 -15.34
N LEU A 136 -3.23 13.38 -15.27
CA LEU A 136 -3.48 12.40 -14.22
C LEU A 136 -3.13 12.96 -12.83
N VAL A 137 -1.93 13.55 -12.69
CA VAL A 137 -1.50 14.20 -11.43
C VAL A 137 -2.50 15.26 -11.00
N ARG A 138 -2.90 16.14 -11.92
CA ARG A 138 -3.90 17.20 -11.65
C ARG A 138 -5.22 16.58 -11.20
N LYS A 139 -5.73 15.59 -11.92
CA LYS A 139 -7.00 14.94 -11.61
C LYS A 139 -6.98 14.29 -10.21
N ILE A 140 -5.87 13.67 -9.82
CA ILE A 140 -5.71 13.11 -8.46
C ILE A 140 -5.71 14.25 -7.43
N ALA A 141 -4.89 15.27 -7.63
CA ALA A 141 -4.76 16.39 -6.69
C ALA A 141 -6.07 17.19 -6.49
N GLU A 142 -6.90 17.32 -7.54
CA GLU A 142 -8.16 18.05 -7.48
C GLU A 142 -9.33 17.26 -6.87
N ASN A 143 -9.29 15.92 -6.91
CA ASN A 143 -10.42 15.07 -6.53
C ASN A 143 -10.19 14.21 -5.29
N TYR A 144 -8.94 14.02 -4.85
CA TYR A 144 -8.57 13.21 -3.70
C TYR A 144 -7.82 14.03 -2.66
N LYS A 145 -7.87 13.56 -1.40
CA LYS A 145 -7.23 14.23 -0.25
C LYS A 145 -5.89 13.60 0.13
N LEU A 146 -5.42 12.65 -0.66
CA LEU A 146 -4.16 11.97 -0.43
C LEU A 146 -2.99 12.96 -0.25
N PRO A 147 -2.27 12.94 0.88
CA PRO A 147 -1.22 13.91 1.15
C PRO A 147 0.04 13.70 0.30
N TYR A 148 0.28 12.46 -0.15
CA TYR A 148 1.41 12.12 -1.00
C TYR A 148 1.09 10.90 -1.87
N TYR A 149 1.42 11.00 -3.15
CA TYR A 149 1.29 9.90 -4.09
C TYR A 149 2.39 9.95 -5.15
N SER A 150 2.71 8.79 -5.72
CA SER A 150 3.64 8.66 -6.83
C SER A 150 2.99 7.96 -8.01
N ILE A 151 3.43 8.30 -9.21
CA ILE A 151 3.02 7.63 -10.45
C ILE A 151 4.24 6.91 -11.01
N SER A 152 4.17 5.59 -11.04
CA SER A 152 5.25 4.72 -11.51
C SER A 152 4.82 4.01 -12.79
N PRO A 153 5.34 4.42 -13.95
CA PRO A 153 5.11 3.70 -15.21
C PRO A 153 5.86 2.35 -15.19
N THR A 154 5.46 1.45 -16.07
CA THR A 154 6.19 0.20 -16.26
C THR A 154 7.56 0.47 -16.85
N TYR A 155 8.58 -0.15 -16.29
CA TYR A 155 9.94 -0.17 -16.79
C TYR A 155 10.59 -1.52 -16.52
N SER A 156 11.59 -1.86 -17.30
CA SER A 156 12.45 -3.02 -17.11
C SER A 156 13.85 -2.58 -16.68
N VAL A 157 14.62 -3.48 -16.09
CA VAL A 157 15.98 -3.18 -15.64
C VAL A 157 16.95 -4.19 -16.24
N CYS A 158 17.94 -3.70 -16.99
CA CYS A 158 19.08 -4.48 -17.41
C CYS A 158 20.23 -4.29 -16.42
N SER A 159 20.90 -5.38 -16.03
CA SER A 159 22.05 -5.33 -15.10
C SER A 159 23.22 -4.48 -15.60
N GLU A 160 23.39 -4.37 -16.93
CA GLU A 160 24.48 -3.63 -17.56
C GLU A 160 24.07 -2.23 -18.05
N HIS A 161 22.83 -2.05 -18.52
CA HIS A 161 22.37 -0.81 -19.15
C HIS A 161 21.37 0.00 -18.34
N GLY A 162 20.98 -0.49 -17.12
CA GLY A 162 20.06 0.21 -16.24
C GLY A 162 18.61 0.17 -16.69
N TYR A 163 17.89 1.27 -16.53
CA TYR A 163 16.46 1.36 -16.79
C TYR A 163 16.14 1.39 -18.28
N ILE A 164 15.14 0.61 -18.66
CA ILE A 164 14.58 0.49 -20.02
C ILE A 164 13.10 0.83 -19.95
N ASP A 165 12.64 1.74 -20.76
CA ASP A 165 11.25 2.16 -20.79
C ASP A 165 10.32 1.02 -21.24
N GLY A 166 9.26 0.79 -20.43
CA GLY A 166 8.24 -0.20 -20.70
C GLY A 166 8.64 -1.62 -20.31
N GLU A 167 7.85 -2.59 -20.77
CA GLU A 167 8.10 -4.01 -20.56
C GLU A 167 8.99 -4.55 -21.66
N ALA A 168 10.19 -4.98 -21.29
CA ALA A 168 11.16 -5.58 -22.21
C ALA A 168 11.67 -6.90 -21.63
N PHE A 169 11.38 -8.01 -22.33
CA PHE A 169 11.85 -9.34 -21.94
C PHE A 169 13.33 -9.57 -22.31
N THR A 170 13.85 -8.78 -23.23
CA THR A 170 15.26 -8.76 -23.60
C THR A 170 15.74 -7.31 -23.66
N CYS A 171 16.98 -7.07 -23.29
CA CYS A 171 17.54 -5.74 -23.36
C CYS A 171 17.74 -5.32 -24.84
N PRO A 172 17.23 -4.15 -25.28
CA PRO A 172 17.40 -3.70 -26.67
C PRO A 172 18.85 -3.36 -27.06
N ILE A 173 19.75 -3.31 -26.05
CA ILE A 173 21.17 -2.95 -26.27
C ILE A 173 22.05 -4.19 -26.28
N CYS A 174 21.88 -5.12 -25.33
CA CYS A 174 22.74 -6.32 -25.26
C CYS A 174 22.05 -7.64 -25.67
N GLY A 175 20.77 -7.60 -26.01
CA GLY A 175 20.01 -8.79 -26.44
C GLY A 175 19.42 -9.61 -25.30
#